data_9bde54951f99ebc41e397486f5fdc132
#
_entry.id   9bde54951f99ebc41e397486f5fdc132
#
_cell.length_a   1.000
_cell.length_b   1.000
_cell.length_c   1.000
_cell.angle_alpha   90.00
_cell.angle_beta   90.00
_cell.angle_gamma   90.00
#
_symmetry.space_group_name_H-M   'P 1'
#
loop_
_entity.id
_entity.type
_entity.pdbx_description
1 polymer ?
#
loop_
_entity_poly.entity_id
_entity_poly.type
_entity_poly.pdbx_seq_one_letter_code
_entity_poly.pdbx_strand_id
1 'polypeptide(L)'
;MEKVNFTDGYMNDGARFAVMKGSGLEGLSVAKFTGGVNKVNLNNAGGKEQAAIGQLIAAMNGATVCVQSSTIHQNFLEKHMSGAVKVRLYQSVDDHNLDLRAGRCDAVLADVASILDFMESGGGVNVSFTGPTFSGGVFGNGVGGAIRKEDADILEMWNEVIADMSADGTTAEITKKWFGRDMSM
;
A
#
# COMPACT_ATOMS: atom_id res chain seq x y z
N MET A 1 15.76 19.58 1.73
CA MET A 1 17.09 18.93 1.73
C MET A 1 16.90 17.55 2.34
N GLU A 2 17.10 16.50 1.58
CA GLU A 2 17.02 15.12 2.10
C GLU A 2 18.07 14.91 3.18
N LYS A 3 17.66 14.31 4.29
CA LYS A 3 18.56 14.11 5.46
C LYS A 3 19.29 12.76 5.42
N VAL A 4 18.86 11.84 4.58
CA VAL A 4 19.41 10.49 4.43
C VAL A 4 19.51 10.12 2.95
N ASN A 5 20.31 9.09 2.64
CA ASN A 5 20.26 8.36 1.38
C ASN A 5 19.41 7.10 1.59
N PHE A 6 18.84 6.58 0.51
CA PHE A 6 18.14 5.31 0.52
C PHE A 6 18.92 4.29 -0.32
N THR A 7 18.88 3.03 0.09
CA THR A 7 19.34 1.92 -0.73
C THR A 7 18.44 1.75 -1.94
N ASP A 8 18.85 0.92 -2.89
CA ASP A 8 17.95 0.38 -3.90
C ASP A 8 16.78 -0.34 -3.22
N GLY A 9 15.64 -0.37 -3.90
CA GLY A 9 14.47 -1.09 -3.39
C GLY A 9 14.70 -2.59 -3.43
N TYR A 10 14.40 -3.28 -2.34
CA TYR A 10 14.52 -4.74 -2.25
C TYR A 10 13.19 -5.46 -2.18
N MET A 11 12.12 -4.74 -1.90
CA MET A 11 10.78 -5.30 -1.76
C MET A 11 9.71 -4.32 -2.25
N ASN A 12 8.66 -4.84 -2.89
CA ASN A 12 7.51 -4.05 -3.31
C ASN A 12 6.28 -4.45 -2.50
N ASP A 13 5.93 -3.62 -1.51
CA ASP A 13 4.68 -3.72 -0.77
C ASP A 13 3.77 -2.57 -1.17
N GLY A 14 2.86 -2.85 -2.09
CA GLY A 14 1.92 -1.83 -2.59
C GLY A 14 0.85 -1.49 -1.55
N ALA A 15 0.34 -0.26 -1.63
CA ALA A 15 -0.79 0.18 -0.82
C ALA A 15 -2.12 -0.29 -1.42
N ARG A 16 -3.08 -0.69 -0.57
CA ARG A 16 -4.41 -1.08 -1.01
C ARG A 16 -5.47 -0.74 0.02
N PHE A 17 -6.68 -0.51 -0.45
CA PHE A 17 -7.83 -0.35 0.43
C PHE A 17 -8.33 -1.71 0.91
N ALA A 18 -8.78 -1.74 2.17
CA ALA A 18 -9.51 -2.87 2.73
C ALA A 18 -10.83 -2.40 3.36
N VAL A 19 -11.83 -3.26 3.30
CA VAL A 19 -13.20 -3.00 3.73
C VAL A 19 -13.77 -4.23 4.42
N MET A 20 -14.86 -4.06 5.15
CA MET A 20 -15.60 -5.21 5.67
C MET A 20 -16.32 -5.94 4.53
N LYS A 21 -16.30 -7.27 4.54
CA LYS A 21 -17.12 -8.11 3.65
C LYS A 21 -18.60 -7.78 3.85
N GLY A 22 -19.35 -7.74 2.76
CA GLY A 22 -20.76 -7.34 2.76
C GLY A 22 -21.00 -5.84 2.77
N SER A 23 -19.96 -5.00 2.86
CA SER A 23 -20.12 -3.55 2.74
C SER A 23 -20.41 -3.13 1.31
N GLY A 24 -21.01 -1.94 1.12
CA GLY A 24 -21.25 -1.38 -0.22
C GLY A 24 -19.98 -1.10 -1.02
N LEU A 25 -18.81 -1.07 -0.36
CA LEU A 25 -17.50 -0.87 -0.97
C LEU A 25 -16.78 -2.20 -1.28
N GLU A 26 -17.33 -3.34 -0.84
CA GLU A 26 -16.79 -4.64 -1.22
C GLU A 26 -16.95 -4.88 -2.73
N GLY A 27 -15.95 -5.47 -3.34
CA GLY A 27 -16.00 -5.80 -4.76
C GLY A 27 -15.88 -4.61 -5.71
N LEU A 28 -15.42 -3.44 -5.24
CA LEU A 28 -14.80 -2.45 -6.12
C LEU A 28 -13.49 -3.03 -6.66
N SER A 29 -13.54 -4.33 -6.97
CA SER A 29 -12.44 -5.10 -7.49
C SER A 29 -12.31 -4.81 -8.98
N VAL A 30 -11.19 -5.19 -9.49
CA VAL A 30 -10.76 -5.14 -10.88
C VAL A 30 -11.84 -5.43 -11.92
N ALA A 31 -12.76 -6.34 -11.63
CA ALA A 31 -13.83 -6.72 -12.55
C ALA A 31 -14.85 -5.59 -12.79
N LYS A 32 -14.98 -4.64 -11.88
CA LYS A 32 -15.86 -3.46 -12.03
C LYS A 32 -15.14 -2.24 -12.59
N PHE A 33 -13.81 -2.26 -12.65
CA PHE A 33 -13.05 -1.20 -13.27
C PHE A 33 -12.81 -1.48 -14.75
N THR A 34 -13.01 -0.47 -15.60
CA THR A 34 -12.85 -0.60 -17.04
C THR A 34 -11.46 -1.10 -17.41
N GLY A 35 -11.38 -2.24 -18.07
CA GLY A 35 -10.14 -2.80 -18.57
C GLY A 35 -9.34 -3.68 -17.62
N GLY A 36 -9.88 -4.06 -16.47
CA GLY A 36 -9.25 -5.05 -15.60
C GLY A 36 -7.98 -4.58 -14.90
N VAL A 37 -7.88 -3.27 -14.59
CA VAL A 37 -6.73 -2.68 -13.87
C VAL A 37 -6.74 -3.15 -12.42
N ASN A 38 -5.73 -3.94 -12.03
CA ASN A 38 -5.55 -4.45 -10.65
C ASN A 38 -4.30 -3.89 -9.96
N LYS A 39 -3.44 -3.21 -10.72
CA LYS A 39 -2.27 -2.51 -10.23
C LYS A 39 -2.18 -1.14 -10.89
N VAL A 40 -1.87 -0.12 -10.12
CA VAL A 40 -1.68 1.25 -10.59
C VAL A 40 -0.33 1.74 -10.10
N ASN A 41 0.57 2.00 -11.03
CA ASN A 41 1.81 2.72 -10.73
C ASN A 41 1.58 4.21 -11.04
N LEU A 42 1.60 5.04 -10.00
CA LEU A 42 1.31 6.47 -10.11
C LEU A 42 2.36 7.27 -10.90
N ASN A 43 3.57 6.71 -11.10
CA ASN A 43 4.58 7.34 -11.95
C ASN A 43 4.23 7.24 -13.45
N ASN A 44 3.51 6.17 -13.83
CA ASN A 44 3.25 5.82 -15.23
C ASN A 44 1.76 5.56 -15.48
N ALA A 45 0.85 6.14 -14.68
CA ALA A 45 -0.58 5.94 -14.83
C ALA A 45 -1.08 6.49 -16.18
N GLY A 46 -1.41 5.58 -17.09
CA GLY A 46 -2.05 5.88 -18.38
C GLY A 46 -3.54 6.13 -18.25
N GLY A 47 -4.23 6.28 -19.37
CA GLY A 47 -5.66 6.60 -19.39
C GLY A 47 -6.54 5.57 -18.67
N LYS A 48 -6.19 4.27 -18.74
CA LYS A 48 -6.96 3.21 -18.05
C LYS A 48 -6.78 3.26 -16.54
N GLU A 49 -5.55 3.47 -16.06
CA GLU A 49 -5.22 3.60 -14.66
C GLU A 49 -5.85 4.85 -14.05
N GLN A 50 -5.81 5.97 -14.75
CA GLN A 50 -6.47 7.21 -14.33
C GLN A 50 -7.98 7.05 -14.26
N ALA A 51 -8.60 6.37 -15.24
CA ALA A 51 -10.02 6.05 -15.21
C ALA A 51 -10.38 5.16 -14.00
N ALA A 52 -9.55 4.14 -13.70
CA ALA A 52 -9.75 3.28 -12.54
C ALA A 52 -9.67 4.05 -11.21
N ILE A 53 -8.71 4.98 -11.08
CA ILE A 53 -8.62 5.89 -9.91
C ILE A 53 -9.88 6.75 -9.81
N GLY A 54 -10.33 7.37 -10.90
CA GLY A 54 -11.52 8.20 -10.92
C GLY A 54 -12.77 7.43 -10.51
N GLN A 55 -12.94 6.20 -10.98
CA GLN A 55 -14.06 5.32 -10.60
C GLN A 55 -14.00 4.92 -9.13
N LEU A 56 -12.81 4.61 -8.61
CA LEU A 56 -12.63 4.31 -7.19
C LEU A 56 -13.01 5.50 -6.32
N ILE A 57 -12.54 6.70 -6.66
CA ILE A 57 -12.85 7.94 -5.95
C ILE A 57 -14.37 8.19 -5.95
N ALA A 58 -15.01 8.04 -7.10
CA ALA A 58 -16.46 8.22 -7.22
C ALA A 58 -17.25 7.20 -6.37
N ALA A 59 -16.82 5.93 -6.36
CA ALA A 59 -17.45 4.88 -5.59
C ALA A 59 -17.26 5.05 -4.07
N MET A 60 -16.17 5.66 -3.64
CA MET A 60 -15.85 5.92 -2.23
C MET A 60 -16.33 7.31 -1.75
N ASN A 61 -17.05 8.05 -2.59
CA ASN A 61 -17.49 9.41 -2.24
C ASN A 61 -18.33 9.43 -0.96
N GLY A 62 -17.93 10.28 -0.01
CA GLY A 62 -18.55 10.40 1.31
C GLY A 62 -18.15 9.34 2.34
N ALA A 63 -17.39 8.31 1.94
CA ALA A 63 -16.92 7.27 2.85
C ALA A 63 -15.90 7.81 3.86
N THR A 64 -15.88 7.22 5.05
CA THR A 64 -14.86 7.46 6.07
C THR A 64 -13.69 6.49 5.83
N VAL A 65 -12.56 7.01 5.38
CA VAL A 65 -11.33 6.25 5.17
C VAL A 65 -10.36 6.49 6.33
N CYS A 66 -9.98 5.42 7.01
CA CYS A 66 -9.08 5.46 8.14
C CYS A 66 -7.66 5.11 7.70
N VAL A 67 -6.68 5.82 8.26
CA VAL A 67 -5.27 5.71 7.84
C VAL A 67 -4.34 6.07 9.01
N GLN A 68 -3.16 5.49 9.04
CA GLN A 68 -2.13 5.89 9.99
C GLN A 68 -1.60 7.28 9.65
N SER A 69 -1.49 8.14 10.67
CA SER A 69 -0.99 9.50 10.54
C SER A 69 0.50 9.55 10.17
N SER A 70 0.90 10.62 9.47
CA SER A 70 2.29 10.87 9.05
C SER A 70 2.87 9.79 8.14
N THR A 71 2.02 9.14 7.33
CA THR A 71 2.41 8.11 6.37
C THR A 71 2.22 8.54 4.93
N ILE A 72 2.83 7.80 4.02
CA ILE A 72 2.60 7.92 2.56
C ILE A 72 1.15 7.66 2.17
N HIS A 73 0.43 6.83 2.96
CA HIS A 73 -0.98 6.53 2.77
C HIS A 73 -1.86 7.76 3.05
N GLN A 74 -1.58 8.49 4.14
CA GLN A 74 -2.23 9.79 4.41
C GLN A 74 -1.97 10.76 3.26
N ASN A 75 -0.73 10.90 2.82
CA ASN A 75 -0.36 11.78 1.71
C ASN A 75 -1.12 11.43 0.42
N PHE A 76 -1.35 10.13 0.15
CA PHE A 76 -2.15 9.70 -0.99
C PHE A 76 -3.60 10.17 -0.89
N LEU A 77 -4.24 9.98 0.26
CA LEU A 77 -5.63 10.41 0.46
C LEU A 77 -5.77 11.93 0.32
N GLU A 78 -4.86 12.69 0.90
CA GLU A 78 -4.86 14.15 0.80
C GLU A 78 -4.65 14.64 -0.62
N LYS A 79 -3.74 14.00 -1.37
CA LYS A 79 -3.41 14.42 -2.74
C LYS A 79 -4.45 14.01 -3.78
N HIS A 80 -5.00 12.80 -3.66
CA HIS A 80 -5.81 12.20 -4.73
C HIS A 80 -7.30 12.07 -4.39
N MET A 81 -7.67 12.07 -3.10
CA MET A 81 -9.05 11.83 -2.65
C MET A 81 -9.60 12.97 -1.78
N SER A 82 -8.89 14.09 -1.70
CA SER A 82 -9.35 15.27 -0.94
C SER A 82 -10.72 15.74 -1.42
N GLY A 83 -11.64 15.98 -0.48
CA GLY A 83 -13.02 16.37 -0.78
C GLY A 83 -13.95 15.22 -1.20
N ALA A 84 -13.42 14.06 -1.58
CA ALA A 84 -14.23 12.89 -1.91
C ALA A 84 -14.48 11.99 -0.70
N VAL A 85 -13.50 11.81 0.17
CA VAL A 85 -13.60 10.96 1.36
C VAL A 85 -13.39 11.76 2.65
N LYS A 86 -13.90 11.24 3.77
CA LYS A 86 -13.63 11.74 5.12
C LYS A 86 -12.43 10.99 5.67
N VAL A 87 -11.27 11.64 5.77
CA VAL A 87 -10.07 11.03 6.31
C VAL A 87 -10.09 11.06 7.84
N ARG A 88 -9.86 9.90 8.47
CA ARG A 88 -9.67 9.77 9.91
C ARG A 88 -8.28 9.21 10.21
N LEU A 89 -7.52 9.94 11.03
CA LEU A 89 -6.13 9.64 11.35
C LEU A 89 -6.01 8.84 12.64
N TYR A 90 -5.11 7.85 12.65
CA TYR A 90 -4.79 6.99 13.78
C TYR A 90 -3.29 6.98 14.05
N GLN A 91 -2.89 6.67 15.27
CA GLN A 91 -1.48 6.58 15.64
C GLN A 91 -0.85 5.26 15.16
N SER A 92 -1.66 4.19 15.06
CA SER A 92 -1.20 2.88 14.62
C SER A 92 -2.13 2.25 13.59
N VAL A 93 -1.60 1.26 12.86
CA VAL A 93 -2.36 0.41 11.93
C VAL A 93 -3.39 -0.42 12.70
N ASP A 94 -3.02 -0.93 13.88
CA ASP A 94 -3.91 -1.74 14.71
C ASP A 94 -5.16 -0.97 15.13
N ASP A 95 -5.02 0.30 15.52
CA ASP A 95 -6.15 1.12 15.94
C ASP A 95 -7.16 1.33 14.79
N HIS A 96 -6.70 1.66 13.58
CA HIS A 96 -7.63 1.83 12.47
C HIS A 96 -8.23 0.50 11.99
N ASN A 97 -7.52 -0.62 12.11
CA ASN A 97 -8.02 -1.95 11.80
C ASN A 97 -9.14 -2.37 12.77
N LEU A 98 -8.98 -2.07 14.07
CA LEU A 98 -10.03 -2.29 15.06
C LEU A 98 -11.27 -1.43 14.77
N ASP A 99 -11.08 -0.20 14.31
CA ASP A 99 -12.18 0.70 13.96
C ASP A 99 -12.86 0.30 12.65
N LEU A 100 -12.14 -0.27 11.69
CA LEU A 100 -12.73 -0.91 10.51
C LEU A 100 -13.66 -2.05 10.93
N ARG A 101 -13.16 -2.96 11.79
CA ARG A 101 -13.94 -4.10 12.29
C ARG A 101 -15.17 -3.67 13.08
N ALA A 102 -15.08 -2.57 13.80
CA ALA A 102 -16.17 -2.01 14.58
C ALA A 102 -17.18 -1.19 13.75
N GLY A 103 -16.98 -1.06 12.43
CA GLY A 103 -17.83 -0.27 11.54
C GLY A 103 -17.72 1.24 11.73
N ARG A 104 -16.65 1.71 12.37
CA ARG A 104 -16.38 3.15 12.54
C ARG A 104 -15.57 3.74 11.38
N CYS A 105 -14.99 2.89 10.54
CA CYS A 105 -14.41 3.21 9.25
C CYS A 105 -15.15 2.42 8.18
N ASP A 106 -15.38 3.04 7.02
CA ASP A 106 -15.93 2.35 5.85
C ASP A 106 -14.81 1.60 5.09
N ALA A 107 -13.61 2.15 5.12
CA ALA A 107 -12.40 1.55 4.56
C ALA A 107 -11.16 1.95 5.35
N VAL A 108 -10.08 1.17 5.20
CA VAL A 108 -8.73 1.53 5.61
C VAL A 108 -7.81 1.54 4.39
N LEU A 109 -6.75 2.34 4.42
CA LEU A 109 -5.67 2.32 3.43
C LEU A 109 -4.35 2.03 4.14
N ALA A 110 -3.70 0.93 3.78
CA ALA A 110 -2.40 0.52 4.32
C ALA A 110 -1.62 -0.34 3.32
N ASP A 111 -0.41 -0.73 3.70
CA ASP A 111 0.39 -1.70 2.96
C ASP A 111 -0.31 -3.06 2.92
N VAL A 112 -0.20 -3.74 1.80
CA VAL A 112 -0.90 -5.02 1.58
C VAL A 112 -0.44 -6.08 2.58
N ALA A 113 0.86 -6.12 2.93
CA ALA A 113 1.37 -7.06 3.93
C ALA A 113 0.73 -6.83 5.31
N SER A 114 0.61 -5.58 5.72
CA SER A 114 -0.01 -5.21 7.01
C SER A 114 -1.49 -5.60 7.08
N ILE A 115 -2.24 -5.43 5.99
CA ILE A 115 -3.65 -5.85 5.93
C ILE A 115 -3.77 -7.38 5.94
N LEU A 116 -2.88 -8.09 5.24
CA LEU A 116 -2.87 -9.57 5.24
C LEU A 116 -2.60 -10.12 6.64
N ASP A 117 -1.61 -9.57 7.36
CA ASP A 117 -1.32 -9.95 8.73
C ASP A 117 -2.56 -9.78 9.64
N PHE A 118 -3.26 -8.67 9.52
CA PHE A 118 -4.52 -8.46 10.23
C PHE A 118 -5.58 -9.51 9.87
N MET A 119 -5.72 -9.84 8.58
CA MET A 119 -6.66 -10.88 8.13
C MET A 119 -6.32 -12.26 8.72
N GLU A 120 -5.03 -12.60 8.77
CA GLU A 120 -4.52 -13.90 9.24
C GLU A 120 -4.54 -14.01 10.77
N SER A 121 -4.35 -12.93 11.50
CA SER A 121 -4.39 -12.90 12.98
C SER A 121 -5.77 -13.20 13.59
N GLY A 122 -6.78 -13.46 12.75
CA GLY A 122 -8.16 -13.68 13.18
C GLY A 122 -8.93 -12.39 13.48
N GLY A 123 -8.26 -11.25 13.55
CA GLY A 123 -8.90 -9.94 13.71
C GLY A 123 -9.66 -9.48 12.48
N GLY A 124 -9.17 -9.86 11.31
CA GLY A 124 -9.67 -9.43 10.00
C GLY A 124 -10.38 -10.51 9.18
N VAL A 125 -10.94 -11.56 9.78
CA VAL A 125 -11.62 -12.68 9.07
C VAL A 125 -12.70 -12.19 8.09
N ASN A 126 -13.41 -11.13 8.45
CA ASN A 126 -14.45 -10.52 7.61
C ASN A 126 -13.95 -9.28 6.84
N VAL A 127 -12.65 -9.15 6.65
CA VAL A 127 -12.06 -8.07 5.84
C VAL A 127 -11.75 -8.60 4.44
N SER A 128 -11.88 -7.76 3.45
CA SER A 128 -11.49 -8.02 2.07
C SER A 128 -10.83 -6.80 1.45
N PHE A 129 -9.93 -7.04 0.50
CA PHE A 129 -9.38 -5.96 -0.31
C PHE A 129 -10.41 -5.39 -1.28
N THR A 130 -10.30 -4.10 -1.55
CA THR A 130 -11.07 -3.43 -2.60
C THR A 130 -10.19 -2.48 -3.42
N GLY A 131 -10.57 -2.24 -4.66
CA GLY A 131 -9.79 -1.42 -5.58
C GLY A 131 -8.45 -2.03 -6.02
N PRO A 132 -7.67 -1.31 -6.82
CA PRO A 132 -6.35 -1.74 -7.27
C PRO A 132 -5.30 -1.62 -6.16
N THR A 133 -4.16 -2.30 -6.36
CA THR A 133 -2.94 -2.05 -5.58
C THR A 133 -2.19 -0.87 -6.17
N PHE A 134 -1.80 0.08 -5.33
CA PHE A 134 -1.08 1.29 -5.72
C PHE A 134 0.41 1.17 -5.42
N SER A 135 1.22 1.76 -6.30
CA SER A 135 2.67 1.94 -6.15
C SER A 135 3.12 3.20 -6.88
N GLY A 136 4.38 3.59 -6.73
CA GLY A 136 4.91 4.79 -7.37
C GLY A 136 4.32 6.10 -6.83
N GLY A 137 4.72 7.24 -7.38
CA GLY A 137 4.28 8.55 -6.91
C GLY A 137 4.58 8.77 -5.44
N VAL A 138 3.55 9.03 -4.65
CA VAL A 138 3.68 9.23 -3.19
C VAL A 138 4.08 7.95 -2.43
N PHE A 139 3.87 6.77 -3.03
CA PHE A 139 4.24 5.47 -2.44
C PHE A 139 5.71 5.08 -2.71
N GLY A 140 6.43 5.87 -3.54
CA GLY A 140 7.81 5.55 -3.90
C GLY A 140 7.94 4.33 -4.82
N ASN A 141 9.18 3.86 -4.99
CA ASN A 141 9.54 2.78 -5.90
C ASN A 141 9.83 1.45 -5.17
N GLY A 142 9.28 1.27 -3.99
CA GLY A 142 9.51 0.08 -3.18
C GLY A 142 10.06 0.42 -1.79
N VAL A 143 10.39 -0.62 -1.03
CA VAL A 143 10.96 -0.52 0.31
C VAL A 143 12.48 -0.55 0.22
N GLY A 144 13.14 0.45 0.80
CA GLY A 144 14.59 0.57 0.88
C GLY A 144 15.05 0.94 2.28
N GLY A 145 16.30 0.67 2.61
CA GLY A 145 16.94 1.04 3.86
C GLY A 145 17.38 2.52 3.85
N ALA A 146 17.16 3.26 4.95
CA ALA A 146 17.66 4.61 5.10
C ALA A 146 19.08 4.60 5.69
N ILE A 147 20.02 5.21 5.00
CA ILE A 147 21.45 5.27 5.35
C ILE A 147 21.84 6.73 5.56
N ARG A 148 22.65 7.03 6.58
CA ARG A 148 23.17 8.37 6.80
C ARG A 148 24.03 8.83 5.61
N LYS A 149 24.04 10.12 5.32
CA LYS A 149 24.77 10.66 4.16
C LYS A 149 26.29 10.45 4.22
N GLU A 150 26.82 10.42 5.43
CA GLU A 150 28.25 10.18 5.67
C GLU A 150 28.67 8.71 5.51
N ASP A 151 27.74 7.76 5.50
CA ASP A 151 28.00 6.33 5.42
C ASP A 151 27.84 5.80 3.97
N ALA A 152 28.52 6.42 3.02
CA ALA A 152 28.41 6.07 1.60
C ALA A 152 28.91 4.66 1.29
N ASP A 153 29.92 4.18 2.02
CA ASP A 153 30.46 2.83 1.94
C ASP A 153 29.43 1.77 2.37
N ILE A 154 28.65 2.06 3.41
CA ILE A 154 27.56 1.20 3.85
C ILE A 154 26.44 1.16 2.79
N LEU A 155 26.12 2.29 2.18
CA LEU A 155 25.13 2.36 1.11
C LEU A 155 25.52 1.49 -0.10
N GLU A 156 26.78 1.59 -0.54
CA GLU A 156 27.31 0.79 -1.64
C GLU A 156 27.23 -0.70 -1.33
N MET A 157 27.73 -1.12 -0.17
CA MET A 157 27.69 -2.51 0.28
C MET A 157 26.25 -3.06 0.33
N TRP A 158 25.28 -2.29 0.84
CA TRP A 158 23.87 -2.72 0.85
C TRP A 158 23.32 -2.88 -0.56
N ASN A 159 23.62 -1.97 -1.49
CA ASN A 159 23.12 -2.05 -2.85
C ASN A 159 23.72 -3.25 -3.61
N GLU A 160 25.00 -3.57 -3.42
CA GLU A 160 25.62 -4.78 -3.96
C GLU A 160 24.88 -6.04 -3.47
N VAL A 161 24.67 -6.16 -2.14
CA VAL A 161 23.97 -7.32 -1.56
C VAL A 161 22.51 -7.41 -2.05
N ILE A 162 21.80 -6.28 -2.15
CA ILE A 162 20.43 -6.26 -2.68
C ILE A 162 20.41 -6.75 -4.13
N ALA A 163 21.35 -6.31 -4.96
CA ALA A 163 21.44 -6.74 -6.35
C ALA A 163 21.72 -8.25 -6.46
N ASP A 164 22.65 -8.79 -5.67
CA ASP A 164 22.98 -10.21 -5.63
C ASP A 164 21.80 -11.07 -5.18
N MET A 165 21.14 -10.67 -4.07
CA MET A 165 19.97 -11.38 -3.54
C MET A 165 18.74 -11.31 -4.46
N SER A 166 18.62 -10.25 -5.26
CA SER A 166 17.60 -10.17 -6.29
C SER A 166 17.89 -11.10 -7.46
N ALA A 167 19.18 -11.16 -7.90
CA ALA A 167 19.61 -11.96 -9.03
C ALA A 167 19.55 -13.47 -8.76
N ASP A 168 19.88 -13.90 -7.54
CA ASP A 168 19.90 -15.33 -7.15
C ASP A 168 18.55 -15.85 -6.62
N GLY A 169 17.55 -14.96 -6.45
CA GLY A 169 16.22 -15.29 -5.96
C GLY A 169 16.07 -15.35 -4.44
N THR A 170 17.12 -15.05 -3.69
CA THR A 170 17.09 -15.05 -2.22
C THR A 170 16.01 -14.11 -1.66
N THR A 171 15.86 -12.92 -2.24
CA THR A 171 14.80 -11.98 -1.83
C THR A 171 13.40 -12.57 -2.02
N ALA A 172 13.16 -13.28 -3.13
CA ALA A 172 11.90 -13.94 -3.40
C ALA A 172 11.60 -15.05 -2.37
N GLU A 173 12.61 -15.84 -2.01
CA GLU A 173 12.49 -16.90 -0.99
C GLU A 173 12.18 -16.32 0.40
N ILE A 174 12.90 -15.28 0.81
CA ILE A 174 12.68 -14.60 2.10
C ILE A 174 11.28 -14.01 2.16
N THR A 175 10.84 -13.28 1.12
CA THR A 175 9.52 -12.65 1.12
C THR A 175 8.40 -13.69 1.09
N LYS A 176 8.54 -14.79 0.35
CA LYS A 176 7.59 -15.92 0.40
C LYS A 176 7.51 -16.57 1.77
N LYS A 177 8.65 -16.72 2.45
CA LYS A 177 8.70 -17.31 3.79
C LYS A 177 7.97 -16.45 4.83
N TRP A 178 8.18 -15.14 4.81
CA TRP A 178 7.69 -14.24 5.85
C TRP A 178 6.32 -13.62 5.55
N PHE A 179 6.00 -13.41 4.27
CA PHE A 179 4.75 -12.76 3.83
C PHE A 179 3.84 -13.68 3.01
N GLY A 180 4.19 -14.98 2.88
CA GLY A 180 3.40 -15.94 2.14
C GLY A 180 3.40 -15.74 0.61
N ARG A 181 4.16 -14.75 0.09
CA ARG A 181 4.19 -14.40 -1.33
C ARG A 181 5.50 -13.77 -1.74
N ASP A 182 5.78 -13.82 -3.03
CA ASP A 182 6.91 -13.14 -3.64
C ASP A 182 6.63 -11.62 -3.70
N MET A 183 7.47 -10.85 -3.03
CA MET A 183 7.46 -9.38 -3.02
C MET A 183 8.78 -8.80 -3.54
N SER A 184 9.65 -9.60 -4.16
CA SER A 184 10.92 -9.14 -4.75
C SER A 184 10.68 -8.11 -5.85
N MET A 185 11.69 -7.27 -6.08
CA MET A 185 11.70 -6.27 -7.15
C MET A 185 12.52 -6.73 -8.34
#